data_51ff988d0e0d3303d3d3046bc6017a27
#
_entry.id   51ff988d0e0d3303d3d3046bc6017a27
#
_cell.length_a   1.000
_cell.length_b   1.000
_cell.length_c   1.000
_cell.angle_alpha   90.00
_cell.angle_beta   90.00
_cell.angle_gamma   90.00
#
_symmetry.space_group_name_H-M   'P 1'
#
loop_
_entity.id
_entity.type
_entity.pdbx_description
1 polymer ?
#
loop_
_entity_poly.entity_id
_entity_poly.type
_entity_poly.pdbx_seq_one_letter_code
_entity_poly.pdbx_strand_id
1 'polypeptide(L)'
;QHTVVLDDLESPWDMAFLDNGTMFFTEKCNGLSVLMPEGEVNALLGMSGSEGYPSSEGDLFCEGQAGMMGVAIDPDFAENHRIYVYSTSNMSEPHTNRLMRLVVSDDFSSVSDRTDIVDDVPYKMEASDHPFGGPGAHNGGRVRVDPDGNLFLTTGDNHNEKLPQSPTLMGSKILRMDTDGNAAEGNTPPEGFDLRTYTYGHRNVQG
;
A
#
# COMPACT_ATOMS: atom_id res chain seq x y z
N GLN A 1 26.89 -9.40 -14.35
CA GLN A 1 27.05 -7.95 -14.41
C GLN A 1 25.82 -7.32 -13.77
N HIS A 2 25.98 -6.45 -12.78
CA HIS A 2 24.89 -5.70 -12.17
C HIS A 2 24.86 -4.31 -12.81
N THR A 3 23.68 -3.81 -13.12
CA THR A 3 23.47 -2.45 -13.62
C THR A 3 22.60 -1.71 -12.58
N VAL A 4 23.05 -0.54 -12.18
CA VAL A 4 22.22 0.38 -11.37
C VAL A 4 21.21 1.02 -12.32
N VAL A 5 19.93 0.92 -11.97
CA VAL A 5 18.81 1.49 -12.74
C VAL A 5 18.43 2.87 -12.19
N LEU A 6 18.32 2.95 -10.86
CA LEU A 6 18.13 4.20 -10.12
C LEU A 6 19.05 4.20 -8.90
N ASP A 7 19.61 5.35 -8.58
CA ASP A 7 20.39 5.61 -7.36
C ASP A 7 19.76 6.77 -6.57
N ASP A 8 20.35 7.09 -5.42
CA ASP A 8 19.92 8.17 -4.52
C ASP A 8 18.46 8.10 -4.04
N LEU A 9 17.85 6.89 -4.03
CA LEU A 9 16.52 6.67 -3.50
C LEU A 9 16.51 6.67 -1.96
N GLU A 10 15.53 7.34 -1.36
CA GLU A 10 15.36 7.38 0.08
C GLU A 10 14.33 6.34 0.57
N SER A 11 14.82 5.28 1.18
CA SER A 11 13.98 4.19 1.71
C SER A 11 13.01 3.61 0.67
N PRO A 12 13.50 3.15 -0.52
CA PRO A 12 12.64 2.53 -1.52
C PRO A 12 11.95 1.31 -0.93
N TRP A 13 10.63 1.19 -1.19
CA TRP A 13 9.83 0.16 -0.53
C TRP A 13 9.31 -0.91 -1.49
N ASP A 14 8.68 -0.52 -2.60
CA ASP A 14 8.10 -1.44 -3.58
C ASP A 14 8.24 -0.94 -5.01
N MET A 15 8.06 -1.86 -5.98
CA MET A 15 8.04 -1.56 -7.40
C MET A 15 7.06 -2.48 -8.14
N ALA A 16 6.47 -1.95 -9.22
CA ALA A 16 5.59 -2.68 -10.13
C ALA A 16 5.88 -2.25 -11.57
N PHE A 17 5.79 -3.18 -12.52
CA PHE A 17 6.21 -2.97 -13.90
C PHE A 17 5.06 -3.17 -14.88
N LEU A 18 4.97 -2.28 -15.88
CA LEU A 18 4.24 -2.53 -17.11
C LEU A 18 5.09 -3.35 -18.09
N ASP A 19 4.45 -4.01 -19.04
CA ASP A 19 5.13 -4.86 -20.03
C ASP A 19 6.14 -4.10 -20.91
N ASN A 20 5.95 -2.79 -21.08
CA ASN A 20 6.85 -1.92 -21.84
C ASN A 20 8.10 -1.50 -21.06
N GLY A 21 8.25 -1.89 -19.80
CA GLY A 21 9.38 -1.56 -18.94
C GLY A 21 9.17 -0.32 -18.06
N THR A 22 8.05 0.39 -18.17
CA THR A 22 7.68 1.45 -17.22
C THR A 22 7.59 0.87 -15.81
N MET A 23 8.22 1.51 -14.82
CA MET A 23 8.29 1.04 -13.44
C MET A 23 7.68 2.07 -12.49
N PHE A 24 6.58 1.74 -11.84
CA PHE A 24 6.11 2.48 -10.67
C PHE A 24 6.91 2.05 -9.45
N PHE A 25 7.31 2.99 -8.61
CA PHE A 25 8.01 2.68 -7.37
C PHE A 25 7.63 3.64 -6.25
N THR A 26 7.78 3.18 -5.02
CA THR A 26 7.49 3.95 -3.82
C THR A 26 8.73 4.15 -2.99
N GLU A 27 8.84 5.35 -2.43
CA GLU A 27 9.79 5.72 -1.38
C GLU A 27 8.98 6.04 -0.11
N LYS A 28 9.31 5.39 0.97
CA LYS A 28 8.48 5.35 2.19
C LYS A 28 8.05 6.73 2.69
N CYS A 29 8.97 7.70 2.72
CA CYS A 29 8.70 9.03 3.23
C CYS A 29 8.57 10.12 2.14
N ASN A 30 8.91 9.80 0.90
CA ASN A 30 8.81 10.73 -0.22
C ASN A 30 7.49 10.57 -0.97
N GLY A 31 7.18 9.37 -1.47
CA GLY A 31 5.95 9.15 -2.21
C GLY A 31 6.07 8.13 -3.33
N LEU A 32 5.16 8.27 -4.32
CA LEU A 32 5.03 7.45 -5.52
C LEU A 32 5.66 8.17 -6.71
N SER A 33 6.48 7.46 -7.45
CA SER A 33 7.10 7.92 -8.71
C SER A 33 7.01 6.86 -9.79
N VAL A 34 7.25 7.25 -11.03
CA VAL A 34 7.35 6.35 -12.18
C VAL A 34 8.65 6.59 -12.94
N LEU A 35 9.35 5.51 -13.27
CA LEU A 35 10.48 5.50 -14.19
C LEU A 35 9.98 5.06 -15.57
N MET A 36 10.18 5.93 -16.55
CA MET A 36 9.86 5.66 -17.95
C MET A 36 10.95 4.81 -18.61
N PRO A 37 10.65 4.06 -19.68
CA PRO A 37 11.63 3.20 -20.35
C PRO A 37 12.85 3.94 -20.86
N GLU A 38 12.70 5.24 -21.19
CA GLU A 38 13.76 6.13 -21.67
C GLU A 38 14.69 6.63 -20.54
N GLY A 39 14.36 6.33 -19.27
CA GLY A 39 15.14 6.70 -18.09
C GLY A 39 14.66 7.99 -17.40
N GLU A 40 13.58 8.62 -17.86
CA GLU A 40 12.96 9.76 -17.19
C GLU A 40 12.20 9.31 -15.95
N VAL A 41 12.31 10.04 -14.84
CA VAL A 41 11.56 9.81 -13.60
C VAL A 41 10.58 10.94 -13.40
N ASN A 42 9.29 10.57 -13.27
CA ASN A 42 8.23 11.51 -12.95
C ASN A 42 7.73 11.22 -11.52
N ALA A 43 7.73 12.24 -10.67
CA ALA A 43 7.06 12.20 -9.37
C ALA A 43 5.54 12.31 -9.57
N LEU A 44 4.75 11.47 -8.89
CA LEU A 44 3.30 11.39 -9.07
C LEU A 44 2.51 11.88 -7.85
N LEU A 45 2.78 11.31 -6.67
CA LEU A 45 2.05 11.60 -5.44
C LEU A 45 3.02 11.65 -4.26
N GLY A 46 3.16 12.81 -3.64
CA GLY A 46 4.00 13.01 -2.47
C GLY A 46 3.29 12.69 -1.15
N MET A 47 4.09 12.31 -0.15
CA MET A 47 3.68 12.32 1.25
C MET A 47 3.52 13.77 1.73
N SER A 48 2.83 13.99 2.85
CA SER A 48 2.71 15.31 3.45
C SER A 48 4.10 15.92 3.73
N GLY A 49 4.36 17.09 3.15
CA GLY A 49 5.63 17.79 3.28
C GLY A 49 6.73 17.38 2.29
N SER A 50 6.47 16.43 1.39
CA SER A 50 7.43 16.06 0.32
C SER A 50 7.52 17.16 -0.74
N GLU A 51 8.75 17.41 -1.21
CA GLU A 51 9.01 18.39 -2.26
C GLU A 51 9.14 17.72 -3.64
N GLY A 52 8.83 18.45 -4.71
CA GLY A 52 9.01 17.99 -6.09
C GLY A 52 7.89 17.13 -6.65
N TYR A 53 6.84 16.86 -5.88
CA TYR A 53 5.67 16.11 -6.35
C TYR A 53 4.58 17.07 -6.87
N PRO A 54 3.89 16.71 -7.99
CA PRO A 54 2.84 17.55 -8.58
C PRO A 54 1.61 17.64 -7.68
N SER A 55 1.39 16.63 -6.83
CA SER A 55 0.35 16.60 -5.81
C SER A 55 0.87 15.97 -4.53
N SER A 56 0.32 16.38 -3.40
CA SER A 56 0.53 15.74 -2.09
C SER A 56 -0.80 15.68 -1.35
N GLU A 57 -1.08 14.55 -0.75
CA GLU A 57 -2.25 14.38 0.10
C GLU A 57 -1.85 14.71 1.54
N GLY A 58 -2.53 15.70 2.14
CA GLY A 58 -2.18 16.20 3.47
C GLY A 58 -2.36 15.20 4.60
N ASP A 59 -3.09 14.11 4.35
CA ASP A 59 -3.32 13.03 5.31
C ASP A 59 -2.26 11.91 5.24
N LEU A 60 -1.48 11.82 4.15
CA LEU A 60 -0.45 10.79 4.01
C LEU A 60 0.80 11.21 4.79
N PHE A 61 1.26 10.37 5.71
CA PHE A 61 2.39 10.69 6.56
C PHE A 61 3.36 9.51 6.73
N CYS A 62 4.59 9.81 7.14
CA CYS A 62 5.65 8.85 7.38
C CYS A 62 6.09 8.91 8.84
N GLU A 63 6.11 7.76 9.52
CA GLU A 63 6.59 7.64 10.89
C GLU A 63 7.10 6.23 11.16
N GLY A 64 8.29 6.10 11.69
CA GLY A 64 8.88 4.79 12.02
C GLY A 64 8.98 3.86 10.79
N GLN A 65 8.26 2.74 10.81
CA GLN A 65 8.20 1.81 9.67
C GLN A 65 7.07 2.14 8.70
N ALA A 66 6.16 3.03 9.07
CA ALA A 66 5.00 3.41 8.29
C ALA A 66 5.31 4.54 7.30
N GLY A 67 4.51 4.63 6.26
CA GLY A 67 4.62 5.61 5.18
C GLY A 67 3.97 5.06 3.92
N MET A 68 4.42 5.47 2.74
CA MET A 68 3.99 4.88 1.47
C MET A 68 4.75 3.57 1.23
N MET A 69 4.01 2.49 1.00
CA MET A 69 4.56 1.14 1.00
C MET A 69 4.29 0.43 -0.33
N GLY A 70 3.37 -0.53 -0.38
CA GLY A 70 3.14 -1.36 -1.55
C GLY A 70 2.52 -0.61 -2.73
N VAL A 71 2.90 -1.02 -3.94
CA VAL A 71 2.29 -0.58 -5.20
C VAL A 71 1.96 -1.79 -6.07
N ALA A 72 0.79 -1.76 -6.72
CA ALA A 72 0.39 -2.74 -7.72
C ALA A 72 -0.33 -2.05 -8.88
N ILE A 73 -0.29 -2.67 -10.05
CA ILE A 73 -0.90 -2.16 -11.28
C ILE A 73 -2.17 -2.97 -11.53
N ASP A 74 -3.24 -2.29 -11.94
CA ASP A 74 -4.49 -2.92 -12.33
C ASP A 74 -4.27 -3.84 -13.55
N PRO A 75 -4.86 -5.03 -13.61
CA PRO A 75 -4.75 -5.91 -14.79
C PRO A 75 -5.20 -5.26 -16.09
N ASP A 76 -6.19 -4.38 -16.01
CA ASP A 76 -6.73 -3.65 -17.15
C ASP A 76 -6.14 -2.22 -17.26
N PHE A 77 -4.89 -2.03 -16.81
CA PHE A 77 -4.23 -0.72 -16.78
C PHE A 77 -4.27 0.00 -18.14
N ALA A 78 -4.11 -0.75 -19.24
CA ALA A 78 -4.16 -0.19 -20.58
C ALA A 78 -5.50 0.50 -20.92
N GLU A 79 -6.58 0.13 -20.22
CA GLU A 79 -7.93 0.66 -20.44
C GLU A 79 -8.34 1.69 -19.37
N ASN A 80 -7.85 1.49 -18.13
CA ASN A 80 -8.37 2.24 -16.99
C ASN A 80 -7.31 3.09 -16.26
N HIS A 81 -6.04 2.91 -16.55
CA HIS A 81 -4.88 3.58 -15.95
C HIS A 81 -4.82 3.52 -14.41
N ARG A 82 -5.42 2.49 -13.82
CA ARG A 82 -5.50 2.35 -12.36
C ARG A 82 -4.26 1.69 -11.77
N ILE A 83 -3.88 2.18 -10.61
CA ILE A 83 -2.89 1.58 -9.73
C ILE A 83 -3.41 1.55 -8.30
N TYR A 84 -2.81 0.70 -7.48
CA TYR A 84 -3.16 0.53 -6.07
C TYR A 84 -1.93 0.85 -5.23
N VAL A 85 -2.08 1.73 -4.23
CA VAL A 85 -0.98 2.16 -3.36
C VAL A 85 -1.41 2.02 -1.90
N TYR A 86 -0.59 1.35 -1.11
CA TYR A 86 -0.83 1.20 0.32
C TYR A 86 0.01 2.21 1.09
N SER A 87 -0.63 3.02 1.92
CA SER A 87 0.02 4.08 2.68
C SER A 87 -0.64 4.33 4.02
N THR A 88 0.12 4.93 4.92
CA THR A 88 -0.36 5.41 6.21
C THR A 88 -1.08 6.74 6.04
N SER A 89 -2.22 6.90 6.71
CA SER A 89 -3.08 8.09 6.65
C SER A 89 -3.54 8.52 8.04
N ASN A 90 -3.57 9.82 8.29
CA ASN A 90 -4.13 10.43 9.49
C ASN A 90 -5.55 11.00 9.27
N MET A 91 -6.24 10.57 8.22
CA MET A 91 -7.61 11.00 7.91
C MET A 91 -8.63 10.55 8.98
N SER A 92 -8.30 9.52 9.75
CA SER A 92 -9.11 9.01 10.87
C SER A 92 -8.35 9.07 12.19
N GLU A 93 -9.08 9.03 13.32
CA GLU A 93 -8.49 8.88 14.64
C GLU A 93 -9.13 7.65 15.33
N PRO A 94 -8.38 6.60 15.69
CA PRO A 94 -6.94 6.46 15.46
C PRO A 94 -6.57 6.43 13.98
N HIS A 95 -5.30 6.75 13.67
CA HIS A 95 -4.77 6.67 12.31
C HIS A 95 -4.92 5.25 11.75
N THR A 96 -4.99 5.14 10.43
CA THR A 96 -5.10 3.85 9.74
C THR A 96 -4.09 3.76 8.58
N ASN A 97 -3.79 2.53 8.16
CA ASN A 97 -3.19 2.29 6.86
C ASN A 97 -4.32 2.07 5.84
N ARG A 98 -4.15 2.59 4.64
CA ARG A 98 -5.17 2.57 3.58
C ARG A 98 -4.63 1.99 2.29
N LEU A 99 -5.47 1.25 1.58
CA LEU A 99 -5.22 0.89 0.19
C LEU A 99 -6.00 1.85 -0.70
N MET A 100 -5.26 2.70 -1.39
CA MET A 100 -5.81 3.68 -2.32
C MET A 100 -5.80 3.12 -3.74
N ARG A 101 -6.87 3.32 -4.48
CA ARG A 101 -6.92 3.22 -5.94
C ARG A 101 -6.75 4.62 -6.51
N LEU A 102 -5.86 4.76 -7.48
CA LEU A 102 -5.53 6.02 -8.15
C LEU A 102 -5.62 5.82 -9.67
N VAL A 103 -5.87 6.90 -10.41
CA VAL A 103 -5.80 6.91 -11.88
C VAL A 103 -4.57 7.72 -12.30
N VAL A 104 -3.70 7.11 -13.11
CA VAL A 104 -2.50 7.74 -13.67
C VAL A 104 -2.88 8.48 -14.95
N SER A 105 -2.36 9.69 -15.16
CA SER A 105 -2.54 10.43 -16.42
C SER A 105 -1.85 9.73 -17.61
N ASP A 106 -2.35 9.94 -18.82
CA ASP A 106 -1.82 9.33 -20.05
C ASP A 106 -0.33 9.60 -20.28
N ASP A 107 0.15 10.76 -19.84
CA ASP A 107 1.55 11.19 -19.94
C ASP A 107 2.40 10.81 -18.72
N PHE A 108 1.85 10.04 -17.76
CA PHE A 108 2.52 9.64 -16.54
C PHE A 108 3.08 10.81 -15.70
N SER A 109 2.43 11.98 -15.75
CA SER A 109 2.87 13.18 -15.03
C SER A 109 2.11 13.43 -13.71
N SER A 110 1.00 12.74 -13.48
CA SER A 110 0.13 12.97 -12.31
C SER A 110 -0.76 11.77 -12.00
N VAL A 111 -1.40 11.80 -10.83
CA VAL A 111 -2.48 10.89 -10.44
C VAL A 111 -3.72 11.67 -10.03
N SER A 112 -4.89 11.05 -10.18
CA SER A 112 -6.21 11.60 -9.83
C SER A 112 -7.12 10.53 -9.24
N ASP A 113 -8.36 10.91 -8.95
CA ASP A 113 -9.48 10.02 -8.60
C ASP A 113 -9.19 9.04 -7.46
N ARG A 114 -8.47 9.52 -6.43
CA ARG A 114 -8.19 8.74 -5.23
C ARG A 114 -9.49 8.17 -4.64
N THR A 115 -9.49 6.86 -4.48
CA THR A 115 -10.53 6.12 -3.76
C THR A 115 -9.87 5.19 -2.75
N ASP A 116 -10.15 5.36 -1.46
CA ASP A 116 -9.67 4.46 -0.42
C ASP A 116 -10.54 3.20 -0.42
N ILE A 117 -10.08 2.12 -1.06
CA ILE A 117 -10.81 0.84 -1.18
C ILE A 117 -10.66 -0.04 0.06
N VAL A 118 -9.64 0.21 0.89
CA VAL A 118 -9.50 -0.30 2.24
C VAL A 118 -9.03 0.86 3.12
N ASP A 119 -9.72 1.11 4.23
CA ASP A 119 -9.46 2.27 5.11
C ASP A 119 -9.41 1.91 6.60
N ASP A 120 -9.51 0.63 6.92
CA ASP A 120 -9.70 0.09 8.28
C ASP A 120 -8.52 -0.77 8.78
N VAL A 121 -7.36 -0.72 8.12
CA VAL A 121 -6.18 -1.45 8.59
C VAL A 121 -5.54 -0.71 9.77
N PRO A 122 -5.36 -1.37 10.93
CA PRO A 122 -4.81 -0.72 12.11
C PRO A 122 -3.41 -0.13 11.90
N TYR A 123 -3.19 1.06 12.44
CA TYR A 123 -1.88 1.71 12.59
C TYR A 123 -1.47 1.68 14.06
N LYS A 124 -0.18 1.50 14.33
CA LYS A 124 0.36 1.54 15.69
C LYS A 124 0.58 2.99 16.13
N MET A 125 -0.34 3.50 16.95
CA MET A 125 -0.20 4.82 17.58
C MET A 125 0.89 4.83 18.65
N GLU A 126 1.50 5.99 18.91
CA GLU A 126 2.47 6.18 20.00
C GLU A 126 1.86 5.86 21.38
N ALA A 127 0.60 6.26 21.60
CA ALA A 127 -0.14 5.97 22.83
C ALA A 127 -0.64 4.52 22.96
N SER A 128 -0.17 3.61 22.09
CA SER A 128 -0.50 2.18 22.17
C SER A 128 -0.02 1.58 23.49
N ASP A 129 -0.85 0.72 24.09
CA ASP A 129 -0.52 -0.07 25.27
C ASP A 129 0.50 -1.20 25.03
N HIS A 130 0.94 -1.37 23.78
CA HIS A 130 1.98 -2.32 23.37
C HIS A 130 3.35 -1.64 23.28
N PRO A 131 4.30 -1.93 24.18
CA PRO A 131 5.52 -1.13 24.35
C PRO A 131 6.59 -1.35 23.28
N PHE A 132 6.43 -2.36 22.40
CA PHE A 132 7.47 -2.73 21.45
C PHE A 132 7.27 -2.09 20.08
N GLY A 133 8.35 -1.77 19.38
CA GLY A 133 8.40 -1.36 17.99
C GLY A 133 8.16 0.14 17.74
N GLY A 134 7.65 0.90 18.71
CA GLY A 134 7.34 2.32 18.54
C GLY A 134 6.16 2.60 17.59
N PRO A 135 5.83 3.88 17.34
CA PRO A 135 4.80 4.27 16.38
C PRO A 135 5.10 3.74 14.98
N GLY A 136 4.08 3.44 14.22
CA GLY A 136 4.20 2.95 12.85
C GLY A 136 4.85 1.58 12.67
N ALA A 137 4.99 0.77 13.73
CA ALA A 137 5.61 -0.55 13.62
C ALA A 137 4.67 -1.61 13.05
N HIS A 138 5.23 -2.53 12.26
CA HIS A 138 4.56 -3.71 11.72
C HIS A 138 3.25 -3.43 10.96
N ASN A 139 3.34 -2.73 9.83
CA ASN A 139 2.18 -2.40 9.00
C ASN A 139 1.84 -3.47 7.94
N GLY A 140 2.75 -4.42 7.67
CA GLY A 140 2.67 -5.24 6.46
C GLY A 140 2.99 -4.39 5.23
N GLY A 141 2.07 -4.35 4.25
CA GLY A 141 2.05 -3.34 3.20
C GLY A 141 2.30 -3.84 1.78
N ARG A 142 2.53 -5.13 1.55
CA ARG A 142 2.68 -5.65 0.18
C ARG A 142 1.33 -5.73 -0.50
N VAL A 143 1.25 -5.19 -1.72
CA VAL A 143 0.08 -5.30 -2.61
C VAL A 143 0.48 -6.07 -3.85
N ARG A 144 -0.33 -7.05 -4.25
CA ARG A 144 -0.14 -7.81 -5.49
C ARG A 144 -1.49 -8.15 -6.10
N VAL A 145 -1.49 -8.36 -7.42
CA VAL A 145 -2.67 -8.79 -8.17
C VAL A 145 -2.45 -10.22 -8.65
N ASP A 146 -3.45 -11.09 -8.50
CA ASP A 146 -3.41 -12.44 -9.04
C ASP A 146 -3.84 -12.46 -10.53
N PRO A 147 -3.64 -13.60 -11.25
CA PRO A 147 -4.06 -13.70 -12.64
C PRO A 147 -5.58 -13.57 -12.87
N ASP A 148 -6.38 -13.74 -11.85
CA ASP A 148 -7.84 -13.59 -11.89
C ASP A 148 -8.29 -12.14 -11.63
N GLY A 149 -7.34 -11.22 -11.38
CA GLY A 149 -7.59 -9.81 -11.15
C GLY A 149 -7.91 -9.45 -9.68
N ASN A 150 -7.72 -10.38 -8.74
CA ASN A 150 -7.93 -10.04 -7.34
C ASN A 150 -6.69 -9.42 -6.70
N LEU A 151 -6.91 -8.47 -5.81
CA LEU A 151 -5.89 -7.83 -4.99
C LEU A 151 -5.58 -8.67 -3.76
N PHE A 152 -4.30 -8.85 -3.48
CA PHE A 152 -3.79 -9.34 -2.21
C PHE A 152 -3.12 -8.20 -1.47
N LEU A 153 -3.55 -7.94 -0.24
CA LEU A 153 -2.95 -6.96 0.66
C LEU A 153 -2.47 -7.66 1.92
N THR A 154 -1.21 -7.44 2.28
CA THR A 154 -0.64 -7.94 3.53
C THR A 154 -0.69 -6.90 4.62
N THR A 155 -1.03 -7.28 5.85
CA THR A 155 -1.09 -6.40 7.01
C THR A 155 -0.28 -6.95 8.18
N GLY A 156 0.15 -6.08 9.09
CA GLY A 156 0.98 -6.45 10.24
C GLY A 156 0.22 -6.46 11.56
N ASP A 157 0.88 -6.97 12.60
CA ASP A 157 0.31 -7.12 13.95
C ASP A 157 0.46 -5.88 14.83
N ASN A 158 1.12 -4.82 14.35
CA ASN A 158 1.42 -3.61 15.13
C ASN A 158 2.05 -3.90 16.51
N HIS A 159 2.72 -5.05 16.68
CA HIS A 159 3.13 -5.61 17.98
C HIS A 159 1.98 -5.84 18.96
N ASN A 160 0.75 -5.96 18.49
CA ASN A 160 -0.44 -6.25 19.28
C ASN A 160 -0.84 -7.72 19.11
N GLU A 161 -0.58 -8.53 20.12
CA GLU A 161 -0.85 -9.97 20.11
C GLU A 161 -2.33 -10.35 19.91
N LYS A 162 -3.25 -9.41 20.07
CA LYS A 162 -4.68 -9.64 19.84
C LYS A 162 -5.05 -9.58 18.35
N LEU A 163 -4.29 -8.87 17.51
CA LEU A 163 -4.59 -8.69 16.08
C LEU A 163 -4.54 -10.00 15.29
N PRO A 164 -3.54 -10.89 15.47
CA PRO A 164 -3.43 -12.09 14.66
C PRO A 164 -4.67 -12.98 14.66
N GLN A 165 -5.36 -13.07 15.79
CA GLN A 165 -6.54 -13.92 15.96
C GLN A 165 -7.87 -13.15 16.00
N SER A 166 -7.82 -11.82 15.79
CA SER A 166 -9.04 -11.01 15.77
C SER A 166 -9.87 -11.29 14.51
N PRO A 167 -11.15 -11.60 14.62
CA PRO A 167 -11.99 -11.85 13.44
C PRO A 167 -12.36 -10.57 12.67
N THR A 168 -12.38 -9.42 13.35
CA THR A 168 -12.92 -8.17 12.79
C THR A 168 -11.87 -7.08 12.52
N LEU A 169 -10.65 -7.22 13.08
CA LEU A 169 -9.58 -6.25 12.85
C LEU A 169 -8.68 -6.71 11.69
N MET A 170 -8.37 -5.81 10.77
CA MET A 170 -7.65 -6.11 9.54
C MET A 170 -6.13 -6.27 9.71
N GLY A 171 -5.59 -6.10 10.90
CA GLY A 171 -4.16 -6.39 11.18
C GLY A 171 -3.83 -7.88 11.17
N SER A 172 -2.58 -8.24 10.86
CA SER A 172 -2.05 -9.62 10.86
C SER A 172 -2.69 -10.57 9.85
N LYS A 173 -3.08 -10.05 8.72
CA LYS A 173 -3.82 -10.81 7.71
C LYS A 173 -3.18 -10.69 6.33
N ILE A 174 -3.49 -11.65 5.47
CA ILE A 174 -3.49 -11.44 4.04
C ILE A 174 -4.96 -11.31 3.63
N LEU A 175 -5.32 -10.18 3.09
CA LEU A 175 -6.65 -9.91 2.55
C LEU A 175 -6.65 -10.24 1.06
N ARG A 176 -7.73 -10.84 0.56
CA ARG A 176 -7.98 -11.05 -0.87
C ARG A 176 -9.31 -10.43 -1.23
N MET A 177 -9.30 -9.53 -2.22
CA MET A 177 -10.43 -8.70 -2.58
C MET A 177 -10.46 -8.43 -4.09
N ASP A 178 -11.61 -7.98 -4.58
CA ASP A 178 -11.71 -7.42 -5.92
C ASP A 178 -11.08 -6.01 -6.02
N THR A 179 -11.10 -5.41 -7.20
CA THR A 179 -10.54 -4.09 -7.47
C THR A 179 -11.33 -2.92 -6.85
N ASP A 180 -12.47 -3.19 -6.24
CA ASP A 180 -13.29 -2.24 -5.50
C ASP A 180 -13.19 -2.43 -3.97
N GLY A 181 -12.37 -3.39 -3.51
CA GLY A 181 -12.14 -3.66 -2.09
C GLY A 181 -13.16 -4.62 -1.45
N ASN A 182 -14.07 -5.21 -2.23
CA ASN A 182 -14.98 -6.23 -1.73
C ASN A 182 -14.26 -7.59 -1.64
N ALA A 183 -14.75 -8.46 -0.75
CA ALA A 183 -14.19 -9.81 -0.65
C ALA A 183 -14.22 -10.53 -1.99
N ALA A 184 -13.08 -11.11 -2.40
CA ALA A 184 -12.99 -11.86 -3.64
C ALA A 184 -13.87 -13.12 -3.59
N GLU A 185 -14.44 -13.49 -4.74
CA GLU A 185 -15.20 -14.74 -4.87
C GLU A 185 -14.33 -15.94 -4.48
N GLY A 186 -14.93 -16.87 -3.75
CA GLY A 186 -14.23 -18.09 -3.29
C GLY A 186 -13.37 -17.91 -2.03
N ASN A 187 -13.35 -16.74 -1.40
CA ASN A 187 -12.80 -16.61 -0.05
C ASN A 187 -13.59 -17.49 0.93
N THR A 188 -12.87 -18.18 1.82
CA THR A 188 -13.45 -19.06 2.83
C THR A 188 -12.88 -18.78 4.21
N PRO A 189 -13.05 -17.55 4.75
CA PRO A 189 -12.56 -17.21 6.08
C PRO A 189 -13.28 -18.02 7.14
N PRO A 190 -12.71 -18.19 8.36
CA PRO A 190 -13.40 -18.79 9.48
C PRO A 190 -14.65 -18.00 9.84
N GLU A 191 -15.61 -18.66 10.49
CA GLU A 191 -16.86 -18.03 10.95
C GLU A 191 -16.57 -16.78 11.81
N GLY A 192 -17.24 -15.68 11.49
CA GLY A 192 -17.12 -14.40 12.17
C GLY A 192 -15.96 -13.51 11.71
N PHE A 193 -15.08 -14.02 10.84
CA PHE A 193 -14.03 -13.20 10.25
C PHE A 193 -14.57 -12.31 9.12
N ASP A 194 -13.90 -11.17 8.90
CA ASP A 194 -14.15 -10.34 7.71
C ASP A 194 -13.98 -11.17 6.45
N LEU A 195 -14.89 -11.03 5.51
CA LEU A 195 -14.95 -11.86 4.30
C LEU A 195 -13.75 -11.66 3.37
N ARG A 196 -13.02 -10.53 3.49
CA ARG A 196 -11.77 -10.27 2.76
C ARG A 196 -10.59 -11.10 3.29
N THR A 197 -10.71 -11.70 4.50
CA THR A 197 -9.63 -12.48 5.10
C THR A 197 -9.34 -13.74 4.29
N TYR A 198 -8.15 -13.81 3.69
CA TYR A 198 -7.66 -14.99 3.00
C TYR A 198 -6.84 -15.89 3.93
N THR A 199 -5.89 -15.30 4.67
CA THR A 199 -5.16 -15.97 5.76
C THR A 199 -4.97 -15.02 6.94
N TYR A 200 -4.69 -15.54 8.12
CA TYR A 200 -4.51 -14.76 9.34
C TYR A 200 -3.43 -15.35 10.25
N GLY A 201 -3.07 -14.66 11.32
CA GLY A 201 -2.07 -15.13 12.27
C GLY A 201 -0.63 -14.74 11.92
N HIS A 202 -0.46 -13.77 11.01
CA HIS A 202 0.84 -13.29 10.56
C HIS A 202 1.42 -12.25 11.52
N ARG A 203 2.75 -12.08 11.49
CA ARG A 203 3.41 -11.03 12.27
C ARG A 203 3.54 -9.73 11.46
N ASN A 204 4.30 -9.75 10.38
CA ASN A 204 4.56 -8.57 9.56
C ASN A 204 4.99 -9.01 8.16
N VAL A 205 4.04 -9.28 7.30
CA VAL A 205 4.30 -9.79 5.94
C VAL A 205 4.68 -8.62 5.04
N GLN A 206 5.91 -8.60 4.54
CA GLN A 206 6.43 -7.53 3.67
C GLN A 206 6.84 -8.04 2.27
N GLY A 207 6.74 -9.32 2.00
CA GLY A 207 7.07 -9.93 0.72
C GLY A 207 6.40 -11.27 0.51
#